data_82181febf9f97901b7eb416344ee8049
#
_entry.id   82181febf9f97901b7eb416344ee8049
#
_cell.length_a   1.000
_cell.length_b   1.000
_cell.length_c   1.000
_cell.angle_alpha   90.00
_cell.angle_beta   90.00
_cell.angle_gamma   90.00
#
_symmetry.space_group_name_H-M   'P 1'
#
loop_
_entity.id
_entity.type
_entity.pdbx_description
1 polymer ?
#
loop_
_entity_poly.entity_id
_entity_poly.type
_entity_poly.pdbx_seq_one_letter_code
_entity_poly.pdbx_strand_id
1 'polypeptide(L)'
;RQMCIRDRITGHTELIGLMAYPIRHSSSPAMHNEAFATLGLDYAYLAFEVDNSTLEDAVKGLRALKMVGSNVSMPNKTVVGQYLDELSPAAKMAGAVNTIVNDNGKLIGHITDGIGYMQSLKDNDIDVIGKKMTIAGAGGAATAIEIQAALDGVKEMSIFNIKDKFWANAEETVKKIRENTDCIVNLYDLDDKDKLREEIAAVSYTHLRAHETL
;
A
#
# COMPACT_ATOMS: atom_id res chain seq x y z
N ARG A 1 -26.89 -19.82 -14.46
CA ARG A 1 -26.53 -20.86 -13.48
C ARG A 1 -25.45 -20.26 -12.59
N GLN A 2 -25.80 -19.92 -11.35
CA GLN A 2 -24.82 -19.64 -10.32
C GLN A 2 -24.04 -20.94 -10.11
N MET A 3 -22.81 -21.01 -10.58
CA MET A 3 -21.92 -22.13 -10.32
C MET A 3 -21.58 -22.11 -8.82
N CYS A 4 -21.94 -23.14 -8.09
CA CYS A 4 -21.61 -23.28 -6.67
C CYS A 4 -20.09 -23.18 -6.50
N ILE A 5 -19.61 -22.54 -5.43
CA ILE A 5 -18.18 -22.46 -5.08
C ILE A 5 -17.54 -23.86 -5.02
N ARG A 6 -18.31 -24.89 -4.67
CA ARG A 6 -17.89 -26.31 -4.64
C ARG A 6 -17.38 -26.85 -5.99
N ASP A 7 -17.84 -26.26 -7.10
CA ASP A 7 -17.51 -26.75 -8.45
C ASP A 7 -16.31 -26.03 -9.05
N ARG A 8 -15.72 -25.06 -8.34
CA ARG A 8 -14.63 -24.20 -8.82
C ARG A 8 -13.27 -24.57 -8.27
N ILE A 9 -13.19 -25.18 -7.10
CA ILE A 9 -11.90 -25.50 -6.45
C ILE A 9 -11.51 -26.92 -6.81
N THR A 10 -10.36 -27.05 -7.46
CA THR A 10 -9.77 -28.31 -7.90
C THR A 10 -8.33 -28.44 -7.37
N GLY A 11 -7.63 -29.51 -7.74
CA GLY A 11 -6.20 -29.66 -7.44
C GLY A 11 -5.27 -28.71 -8.22
N HIS A 12 -5.82 -27.93 -9.15
CA HIS A 12 -5.09 -26.94 -9.94
C HIS A 12 -5.33 -25.51 -9.46
N THR A 13 -6.30 -25.32 -8.56
CA THR A 13 -6.64 -23.98 -8.07
C THR A 13 -5.51 -23.39 -7.24
N GLU A 14 -5.02 -22.25 -7.67
CA GLU A 14 -3.95 -21.52 -6.99
C GLU A 14 -4.47 -20.72 -5.78
N LEU A 15 -3.68 -20.68 -4.70
CA LEU A 15 -4.08 -20.03 -3.46
C LEU A 15 -3.43 -18.67 -3.29
N ILE A 16 -4.24 -17.67 -2.94
CA ILE A 16 -3.82 -16.34 -2.50
C ILE A 16 -4.40 -16.07 -1.12
N GLY A 17 -3.65 -15.38 -0.27
CA GLY A 17 -4.03 -15.12 1.10
C GLY A 17 -4.21 -13.64 1.46
N LEU A 18 -4.80 -13.43 2.63
CA LEU A 18 -4.73 -12.19 3.39
C LEU A 18 -4.32 -12.53 4.82
N MET A 19 -3.20 -12.01 5.29
CA MET A 19 -2.66 -12.21 6.64
C MET A 19 -2.89 -10.96 7.49
N ALA A 20 -3.73 -11.07 8.51
CA ALA A 20 -3.98 -9.98 9.46
C ALA A 20 -4.67 -10.48 10.73
N TYR A 21 -4.76 -9.63 11.77
CA TYR A 21 -5.47 -9.95 13.00
C TYR A 21 -6.06 -8.69 13.66
N PRO A 22 -7.38 -8.69 14.02
CA PRO A 22 -8.42 -9.63 13.59
C PRO A 22 -8.82 -9.40 12.13
N ILE A 23 -9.24 -10.45 11.40
CA ILE A 23 -9.51 -10.31 9.95
C ILE A 23 -10.84 -10.92 9.47
N ARG A 24 -11.58 -11.60 10.32
CA ARG A 24 -12.81 -12.31 9.92
C ARG A 24 -13.91 -11.43 9.33
N HIS A 25 -13.87 -10.12 9.61
CA HIS A 25 -14.80 -9.12 9.07
C HIS A 25 -14.43 -8.62 7.67
N SER A 26 -13.31 -9.08 7.10
CA SER A 26 -12.82 -8.59 5.80
C SER A 26 -13.72 -8.99 4.65
N SER A 27 -14.03 -8.04 3.79
CA SER A 27 -14.72 -8.25 2.50
C SER A 27 -13.76 -8.63 1.36
N SER A 28 -12.44 -8.61 1.60
CA SER A 28 -11.44 -8.92 0.56
C SER A 28 -11.65 -10.29 -0.09
N PRO A 29 -11.97 -11.39 0.64
CA PRO A 29 -12.24 -12.68 0.00
C PRO A 29 -13.42 -12.64 -0.97
N ALA A 30 -14.50 -11.96 -0.61
CA ALA A 30 -15.66 -11.83 -1.50
C ALA A 30 -15.31 -11.06 -2.78
N MET A 31 -14.62 -9.93 -2.63
CA MET A 31 -14.20 -9.07 -3.74
C MET A 31 -13.24 -9.79 -4.70
N HIS A 32 -12.17 -10.39 -4.19
CA HIS A 32 -11.17 -11.05 -5.02
C HIS A 32 -11.71 -12.30 -5.70
N ASN A 33 -12.47 -13.14 -4.99
CA ASN A 33 -13.03 -14.35 -5.58
C ASN A 33 -14.06 -14.03 -6.68
N GLU A 34 -14.84 -12.95 -6.56
CA GLU A 34 -15.73 -12.47 -7.62
C GLU A 34 -14.94 -11.96 -8.84
N ALA A 35 -13.85 -11.22 -8.59
CA ALA A 35 -12.97 -10.77 -9.65
C ALA A 35 -12.31 -11.96 -10.40
N PHE A 36 -11.81 -12.96 -9.68
CA PHE A 36 -11.25 -14.17 -10.29
C PHE A 36 -12.29 -14.92 -11.14
N ALA A 37 -13.51 -15.02 -10.63
CA ALA A 37 -14.60 -15.64 -11.39
C ALA A 37 -14.93 -14.88 -12.68
N THR A 38 -14.99 -13.56 -12.59
CA THR A 38 -15.28 -12.67 -13.75
C THR A 38 -14.17 -12.75 -14.81
N LEU A 39 -12.90 -12.86 -14.37
CA LEU A 39 -11.74 -12.94 -15.24
C LEU A 39 -11.43 -14.37 -15.73
N GLY A 40 -12.16 -15.38 -15.26
CA GLY A 40 -11.91 -16.79 -15.60
C GLY A 40 -10.61 -17.35 -15.02
N LEU A 41 -10.12 -16.79 -13.90
CA LEU A 41 -8.90 -17.23 -13.23
C LEU A 41 -9.20 -18.35 -12.23
N ASP A 42 -8.40 -19.42 -12.25
CA ASP A 42 -8.52 -20.54 -11.31
C ASP A 42 -7.74 -20.27 -10.04
N TYR A 43 -8.19 -19.24 -9.29
CA TYR A 43 -7.64 -18.79 -8.02
C TYR A 43 -8.66 -18.85 -6.91
N ALA A 44 -8.19 -19.09 -5.69
CA ALA A 44 -8.96 -18.97 -4.46
C ALA A 44 -8.29 -17.96 -3.52
N TYR A 45 -9.07 -17.03 -2.97
CA TYR A 45 -8.59 -16.05 -2.01
C TYR A 45 -9.23 -16.31 -0.64
N LEU A 46 -8.39 -16.46 0.39
CA LEU A 46 -8.81 -16.70 1.77
C LEU A 46 -8.17 -15.68 2.72
N ALA A 47 -8.86 -15.41 3.83
CA ALA A 47 -8.32 -14.62 4.93
C ALA A 47 -7.84 -15.54 6.06
N PHE A 48 -6.63 -15.26 6.55
CA PHE A 48 -5.97 -16.00 7.63
C PHE A 48 -5.74 -15.09 8.83
N GLU A 49 -6.18 -15.51 10.00
CA GLU A 49 -5.88 -14.81 11.25
C GLU A 49 -4.43 -15.07 11.64
N VAL A 50 -3.59 -14.10 11.33
CA VAL A 50 -2.15 -14.12 11.58
C VAL A 50 -1.79 -12.83 12.31
N ASP A 51 -1.23 -12.94 13.49
CA ASP A 51 -0.63 -11.85 14.24
C ASP A 51 0.91 -11.91 14.17
N ASN A 52 1.60 -10.96 14.82
CA ASN A 52 3.05 -10.91 14.79
C ASN A 52 3.73 -12.15 15.41
N SER A 53 3.05 -12.90 16.29
CA SER A 53 3.60 -14.09 16.93
C SER A 53 3.63 -15.32 16.02
N THR A 54 2.74 -15.36 15.05
CA THR A 54 2.59 -16.47 14.09
C THR A 54 3.03 -16.09 12.66
N LEU A 55 3.43 -14.84 12.46
CA LEU A 55 3.73 -14.29 11.13
C LEU A 55 4.89 -15.01 10.43
N GLU A 56 5.96 -15.31 11.14
CA GLU A 56 7.12 -16.01 10.57
C GLU A 56 6.74 -17.37 10.01
N ASP A 57 5.98 -18.15 10.78
CA ASP A 57 5.52 -19.48 10.33
C ASP A 57 4.50 -19.38 9.20
N ALA A 58 3.65 -18.36 9.19
CA ALA A 58 2.72 -18.11 8.09
C ALA A 58 3.47 -17.78 6.78
N VAL A 59 4.55 -16.99 6.83
CA VAL A 59 5.39 -16.70 5.66
C VAL A 59 6.14 -17.95 5.18
N LYS A 60 6.66 -18.78 6.09
CA LYS A 60 7.22 -20.09 5.74
C LYS A 60 6.17 -20.99 5.08
N GLY A 61 4.96 -20.99 5.63
CA GLY A 61 3.80 -21.71 5.08
C GLY A 61 3.44 -21.27 3.67
N LEU A 62 3.42 -19.96 3.40
CA LEU A 62 3.17 -19.40 2.07
C LEU A 62 4.15 -20.00 1.05
N ARG A 63 5.43 -20.08 1.39
CA ARG A 63 6.47 -20.67 0.54
C ARG A 63 6.29 -22.18 0.39
N ALA A 64 6.07 -22.90 1.49
CA ALA A 64 5.95 -24.37 1.51
C ALA A 64 4.72 -24.86 0.74
N LEU A 65 3.61 -24.13 0.82
CA LEU A 65 2.36 -24.41 0.12
C LEU A 65 2.36 -23.90 -1.33
N LYS A 66 3.43 -23.24 -1.76
CA LYS A 66 3.55 -22.64 -3.10
C LYS A 66 2.41 -21.67 -3.42
N MET A 67 1.92 -20.95 -2.41
CA MET A 67 0.91 -19.92 -2.65
C MET A 67 1.45 -18.88 -3.64
N VAL A 68 0.60 -18.35 -4.50
CA VAL A 68 0.97 -17.29 -5.47
C VAL A 68 1.43 -16.02 -4.76
N GLY A 69 0.85 -15.74 -3.60
CA GLY A 69 1.20 -14.61 -2.77
C GLY A 69 0.21 -14.38 -1.66
N SER A 70 0.33 -13.25 -1.00
CA SER A 70 -0.60 -12.84 0.06
C SER A 70 -0.67 -11.33 0.18
N ASN A 71 -1.84 -10.80 0.44
CA ASN A 71 -1.93 -9.47 1.03
C ASN A 71 -1.58 -9.54 2.53
N VAL A 72 -1.14 -8.41 3.05
CA VAL A 72 -0.79 -8.24 4.46
C VAL A 72 -1.46 -6.98 5.00
N SER A 73 -2.12 -7.10 6.15
CA SER A 73 -2.71 -5.97 6.83
C SER A 73 -2.26 -5.90 8.30
N MET A 74 -2.88 -5.01 9.08
CA MET A 74 -2.51 -4.83 10.49
C MET A 74 -2.63 -6.14 11.29
N PRO A 75 -1.71 -6.38 12.24
CA PRO A 75 -0.58 -5.55 12.65
C PRO A 75 0.71 -5.84 11.87
N ASN A 76 0.68 -6.64 10.83
CA ASN A 76 1.83 -7.31 10.22
C ASN A 76 2.60 -6.46 9.19
N LYS A 77 1.99 -5.39 8.64
CA LYS A 77 2.55 -4.61 7.50
C LYS A 77 3.98 -4.13 7.72
N THR A 78 4.33 -3.70 8.93
CA THR A 78 5.65 -3.15 9.27
C THR A 78 6.66 -4.21 9.72
N VAL A 79 6.18 -5.42 9.98
CA VAL A 79 7.02 -6.51 10.52
C VAL A 79 7.39 -7.54 9.46
N VAL A 80 6.47 -7.82 8.52
CA VAL A 80 6.60 -8.93 7.56
C VAL A 80 7.83 -8.82 6.66
N GLY A 81 8.31 -7.60 6.39
CA GLY A 81 9.46 -7.35 5.51
C GLY A 81 10.73 -8.10 5.91
N GLN A 82 10.94 -8.37 7.21
CA GLN A 82 12.12 -9.10 7.71
C GLN A 82 12.14 -10.60 7.35
N TYR A 83 10.99 -11.16 6.94
CA TYR A 83 10.84 -12.57 6.57
C TYR A 83 10.82 -12.78 5.05
N LEU A 84 10.99 -11.72 4.27
CA LEU A 84 10.95 -11.75 2.80
C LEU A 84 12.36 -11.70 2.20
N ASP A 85 12.51 -12.20 0.99
CA ASP A 85 13.82 -12.25 0.31
C ASP A 85 14.18 -10.90 -0.30
N GLU A 86 13.18 -10.10 -0.72
CA GLU A 86 13.37 -8.80 -1.35
C GLU A 86 12.21 -7.86 -1.03
N LEU A 87 12.48 -6.57 -1.04
CA LEU A 87 11.49 -5.50 -0.94
C LEU A 87 11.59 -4.59 -2.16
N SER A 88 10.45 -4.20 -2.71
CA SER A 88 10.40 -3.14 -3.73
C SER A 88 10.96 -1.81 -3.19
N PRO A 89 11.42 -0.91 -4.06
CA PRO A 89 11.92 0.40 -3.62
C PRO A 89 10.92 1.16 -2.73
N ALA A 90 9.65 1.19 -3.13
CA ALA A 90 8.59 1.83 -2.35
C ALA A 90 8.39 1.16 -0.98
N ALA A 91 8.41 -0.18 -0.91
CA ALA A 91 8.27 -0.91 0.36
C ALA A 91 9.47 -0.68 1.29
N LYS A 92 10.69 -0.59 0.76
CA LYS A 92 11.89 -0.24 1.54
C LYS A 92 11.78 1.16 2.13
N MET A 93 11.38 2.14 1.33
CA MET A 93 11.22 3.52 1.78
C MET A 93 10.09 3.66 2.80
N ALA A 94 8.95 3.03 2.56
CA ALA A 94 7.80 3.05 3.46
C ALA A 94 8.05 2.28 4.77
N GLY A 95 8.97 1.31 4.76
CA GLY A 95 9.15 0.39 5.88
C GLY A 95 7.92 -0.49 6.13
N ALA A 96 7.13 -0.75 5.10
CA ALA A 96 5.88 -1.51 5.18
C ALA A 96 5.61 -2.31 3.90
N VAL A 97 4.94 -3.44 4.07
CA VAL A 97 4.51 -4.33 2.98
C VAL A 97 3.03 -4.63 3.14
N ASN A 98 2.25 -4.46 2.09
CA ASN A 98 0.84 -4.87 2.04
C ASN A 98 0.58 -6.02 1.05
N THR A 99 1.56 -6.36 0.23
CA THR A 99 1.44 -7.40 -0.80
C THR A 99 2.75 -8.19 -0.90
N ILE A 100 2.66 -9.50 -0.82
CA ILE A 100 3.76 -10.44 -1.04
C ILE A 100 3.49 -11.16 -2.35
N VAL A 101 4.48 -11.17 -3.23
CA VAL A 101 4.49 -11.98 -4.46
C VAL A 101 5.47 -13.13 -4.28
N ASN A 102 5.04 -14.33 -4.63
CA ASN A 102 5.91 -15.51 -4.67
C ASN A 102 6.37 -15.76 -6.10
N ASP A 103 7.57 -15.30 -6.41
CA ASP A 103 8.19 -15.58 -7.71
C ASP A 103 9.06 -16.85 -7.61
N ASN A 104 8.45 -17.99 -7.93
CA ASN A 104 9.12 -19.30 -7.93
C ASN A 104 9.88 -19.63 -6.63
N GLY A 105 9.30 -19.27 -5.49
CA GLY A 105 9.88 -19.50 -4.17
C GLY A 105 10.63 -18.28 -3.60
N LYS A 106 10.91 -17.26 -4.40
CA LYS A 106 11.42 -15.96 -3.94
C LYS A 106 10.25 -15.06 -3.53
N LEU A 107 10.21 -14.67 -2.26
CA LEU A 107 9.16 -13.82 -1.73
C LEU A 107 9.55 -12.34 -1.82
N ILE A 108 8.78 -11.57 -2.59
CA ILE A 108 9.03 -10.15 -2.83
C ILE A 108 7.91 -9.33 -2.19
N GLY A 109 8.29 -8.39 -1.31
CA GLY A 109 7.36 -7.50 -0.63
C GLY A 109 7.14 -6.18 -1.37
N HIS A 110 5.87 -5.80 -1.50
CA HIS A 110 5.45 -4.56 -2.14
C HIS A 110 4.54 -3.75 -1.20
N ILE A 111 4.50 -2.44 -1.42
CA ILE A 111 3.47 -1.54 -0.91
C ILE A 111 2.72 -0.95 -2.11
N THR A 112 1.46 -1.33 -2.28
CA THR A 112 0.68 -1.04 -3.49
C THR A 112 -0.33 0.09 -3.30
N ASP A 113 -0.49 0.61 -2.09
CA ASP A 113 -1.46 1.67 -1.79
C ASP A 113 -1.15 2.94 -2.62
N GLY A 114 0.14 3.32 -2.70
CA GLY A 114 0.59 4.46 -3.51
C GLY A 114 0.41 4.23 -5.01
N ILE A 115 0.77 3.03 -5.50
CA ILE A 115 0.60 2.66 -6.92
C ILE A 115 -0.87 2.76 -7.33
N GLY A 116 -1.77 2.18 -6.51
CA GLY A 116 -3.20 2.22 -6.76
C GLY A 116 -3.74 3.65 -6.79
N TYR A 117 -3.25 4.51 -5.90
CA TYR A 117 -3.61 5.90 -5.87
C TYR A 117 -3.15 6.66 -7.13
N MET A 118 -1.88 6.54 -7.51
CA MET A 118 -1.33 7.17 -8.72
C MET A 118 -2.03 6.69 -9.98
N GLN A 119 -2.40 5.40 -10.05
CA GLN A 119 -3.19 4.86 -11.14
C GLN A 119 -4.61 5.46 -11.16
N SER A 120 -5.24 5.62 -10.00
CA SER A 120 -6.56 6.26 -9.89
C SER A 120 -6.55 7.71 -10.40
N LEU A 121 -5.48 8.48 -10.14
CA LEU A 121 -5.32 9.81 -10.71
C LEU A 121 -5.30 9.75 -12.25
N LYS A 122 -4.47 8.87 -12.79
CA LYS A 122 -4.33 8.68 -14.23
C LYS A 122 -5.64 8.26 -14.91
N ASP A 123 -6.40 7.35 -14.28
CA ASP A 123 -7.69 6.88 -14.79
C ASP A 123 -8.77 7.98 -14.80
N ASN A 124 -8.54 9.05 -14.03
CA ASN A 124 -9.38 10.26 -14.00
C ASN A 124 -8.77 11.44 -14.76
N ASP A 125 -7.83 11.20 -15.66
CA ASP A 125 -7.16 12.22 -16.48
C ASP A 125 -6.41 13.27 -15.65
N ILE A 126 -5.98 12.94 -14.43
CA ILE A 126 -5.19 13.79 -13.54
C ILE A 126 -3.72 13.40 -13.65
N ASP A 127 -2.96 14.14 -14.44
CA ASP A 127 -1.52 13.97 -14.55
C ASP A 127 -0.80 14.86 -13.53
N VAL A 128 -0.01 14.26 -12.65
CA VAL A 128 0.77 14.95 -11.61
C VAL A 128 2.29 14.85 -11.83
N ILE A 129 2.71 14.14 -12.88
CA ILE A 129 4.14 13.96 -13.17
C ILE A 129 4.77 15.29 -13.58
N GLY A 130 5.91 15.63 -12.99
CA GLY A 130 6.59 16.90 -13.20
C GLY A 130 5.90 18.11 -12.56
N LYS A 131 4.81 17.92 -11.83
CA LYS A 131 4.01 18.99 -11.20
C LYS A 131 4.24 19.04 -9.69
N LYS A 132 3.56 19.99 -9.06
CA LYS A 132 3.53 20.17 -7.60
C LYS A 132 2.26 19.53 -7.03
N MET A 133 2.44 18.77 -5.93
CA MET A 133 1.35 18.20 -5.12
C MET A 133 1.35 18.81 -3.72
N THR A 134 0.16 18.98 -3.15
CA THR A 134 -0.01 19.29 -1.72
C THR A 134 -0.82 18.17 -1.08
N ILE A 135 -0.29 17.60 0.02
CA ILE A 135 -0.88 16.46 0.71
C ILE A 135 -1.13 16.86 2.17
N ALA A 136 -2.36 16.62 2.65
CA ALA A 136 -2.73 16.85 4.05
C ALA A 136 -2.80 15.50 4.79
N GLY A 137 -1.90 15.31 5.75
CA GLY A 137 -1.68 14.10 6.53
C GLY A 137 -0.44 13.33 6.10
N ALA A 138 0.23 12.67 7.05
CA ALA A 138 1.39 11.80 6.86
C ALA A 138 1.19 10.46 7.61
N GLY A 139 -0.02 9.93 7.57
CA GLY A 139 -0.34 8.58 8.07
C GLY A 139 0.08 7.50 7.08
N GLY A 140 -0.08 6.23 7.42
CA GLY A 140 0.43 5.10 6.62
C GLY A 140 0.00 5.11 5.14
N ALA A 141 -1.25 5.49 4.83
CA ALA A 141 -1.73 5.61 3.45
C ALA A 141 -1.06 6.81 2.75
N ALA A 142 -0.99 7.97 3.42
CA ALA A 142 -0.33 9.16 2.87
C ALA A 142 1.14 8.90 2.60
N THR A 143 1.87 8.29 3.53
CA THR A 143 3.28 7.90 3.35
C THR A 143 3.50 7.04 2.10
N ALA A 144 2.64 6.06 1.84
CA ALA A 144 2.74 5.22 0.64
C ALA A 144 2.51 6.03 -0.64
N ILE A 145 1.55 6.97 -0.62
CA ILE A 145 1.25 7.88 -1.74
C ILE A 145 2.41 8.85 -1.97
N GLU A 146 2.93 9.48 -0.91
CA GLU A 146 4.05 10.42 -0.94
C GLU A 146 5.30 9.79 -1.59
N ILE A 147 5.65 8.59 -1.13
CA ILE A 147 6.79 7.83 -1.65
C ILE A 147 6.57 7.47 -3.13
N GLN A 148 5.39 6.93 -3.47
CA GLN A 148 5.12 6.53 -4.85
C GLN A 148 5.08 7.73 -5.79
N ALA A 149 4.43 8.83 -5.39
CA ALA A 149 4.38 10.06 -6.18
C ALA A 149 5.79 10.61 -6.48
N ALA A 150 6.68 10.57 -5.49
CA ALA A 150 8.08 10.98 -5.67
C ALA A 150 8.84 10.03 -6.62
N LEU A 151 8.65 8.70 -6.49
CA LEU A 151 9.26 7.70 -7.38
C LEU A 151 8.75 7.81 -8.82
N ASP A 152 7.47 8.16 -9.00
CA ASP A 152 6.86 8.33 -10.33
C ASP A 152 7.23 9.66 -11.01
N GLY A 153 7.89 10.57 -10.28
CA GLY A 153 8.42 11.80 -10.86
C GLY A 153 7.58 13.06 -10.61
N VAL A 154 6.80 13.12 -9.54
CA VAL A 154 6.26 14.38 -9.04
C VAL A 154 7.43 15.30 -8.69
N LYS A 155 7.39 16.54 -9.19
CA LYS A 155 8.53 17.48 -9.09
C LYS A 155 8.68 18.09 -7.70
N GLU A 156 7.57 18.47 -7.09
CA GLU A 156 7.56 19.13 -5.79
C GLU A 156 6.39 18.62 -4.96
N MET A 157 6.60 18.48 -3.66
CA MET A 157 5.57 18.01 -2.73
C MET A 157 5.58 18.85 -1.44
N SER A 158 4.41 19.36 -1.08
CA SER A 158 4.18 20.05 0.20
C SER A 158 3.30 19.17 1.08
N ILE A 159 3.90 18.59 2.12
CA ILE A 159 3.25 17.67 3.07
C ILE A 159 2.87 18.47 4.31
N PHE A 160 1.61 18.38 4.70
CA PHE A 160 1.09 19.01 5.92
C PHE A 160 0.69 17.94 6.92
N ASN A 161 1.25 17.98 8.11
CA ASN A 161 0.86 17.07 9.19
C ASN A 161 0.71 17.82 10.51
N ILE A 162 -0.06 17.25 11.43
CA ILE A 162 -0.18 17.77 12.80
C ILE A 162 1.13 17.47 13.54
N LYS A 163 1.60 18.41 14.35
CA LYS A 163 2.77 18.21 15.23
C LYS A 163 2.39 17.41 16.47
N ASP A 164 2.13 16.13 16.26
CA ASP A 164 1.86 15.15 17.30
C ASP A 164 3.00 14.13 17.45
N LYS A 165 2.74 13.05 18.16
CA LYS A 165 3.71 11.93 18.34
C LYS A 165 4.17 11.25 17.04
N PHE A 166 3.46 11.44 15.93
CA PHE A 166 3.78 10.86 14.62
C PHE A 166 4.55 11.83 13.71
N TRP A 167 4.82 13.07 14.16
CA TRP A 167 5.58 14.05 13.39
C TRP A 167 6.95 13.52 12.96
N ALA A 168 7.66 12.82 13.85
CA ALA A 168 8.96 12.23 13.54
C ALA A 168 8.90 11.22 12.38
N ASN A 169 7.78 10.50 12.21
CA ASN A 169 7.61 9.59 11.07
C ASN A 169 7.48 10.36 9.75
N ALA A 170 6.80 11.50 9.76
CA ALA A 170 6.71 12.38 8.59
C ALA A 170 8.10 12.96 8.22
N GLU A 171 8.88 13.41 9.20
CA GLU A 171 10.25 13.87 8.97
C GLU A 171 11.13 12.78 8.37
N GLU A 172 11.03 11.55 8.87
CA GLU A 172 11.78 10.41 8.34
C GLU A 172 11.37 10.08 6.90
N THR A 173 10.07 10.14 6.58
CA THR A 173 9.56 9.94 5.22
C THR A 173 10.09 11.00 4.27
N VAL A 174 10.02 12.27 4.65
CA VAL A 174 10.58 13.40 3.88
C VAL A 174 12.08 13.22 3.63
N LYS A 175 12.84 12.81 4.65
CA LYS A 175 14.27 12.52 4.52
C LYS A 175 14.52 11.42 3.49
N LYS A 176 13.79 10.29 3.59
CA LYS A 176 13.93 9.16 2.65
C LYS A 176 13.60 9.57 1.21
N ILE A 177 12.57 10.38 1.01
CA ILE A 177 12.21 10.88 -0.33
C ILE A 177 13.36 11.73 -0.89
N ARG A 178 13.90 12.66 -0.12
CA ARG A 178 15.02 13.53 -0.54
C ARG A 178 16.29 12.76 -0.86
N GLU A 179 16.57 11.69 -0.14
CA GLU A 179 17.77 10.86 -0.33
C GLU A 179 17.67 9.89 -1.52
N ASN A 180 16.44 9.54 -1.97
CA ASN A 180 16.23 8.49 -2.96
C ASN A 180 15.54 8.97 -4.24
N THR A 181 15.12 10.23 -4.33
CA THR A 181 14.43 10.79 -5.50
C THR A 181 14.87 12.24 -5.75
N ASP A 182 14.54 12.76 -6.93
CA ASP A 182 14.76 14.16 -7.28
C ASP A 182 13.59 15.08 -6.86
N CYS A 183 12.59 14.55 -6.15
CA CYS A 183 11.43 15.32 -5.71
C CYS A 183 11.82 16.32 -4.62
N ILE A 184 11.46 17.60 -4.83
CA ILE A 184 11.58 18.63 -3.80
C ILE A 184 10.43 18.46 -2.83
N VAL A 185 10.70 18.01 -1.60
CA VAL A 185 9.65 17.75 -0.61
C VAL A 185 9.85 18.62 0.63
N ASN A 186 8.76 19.23 1.10
CA ASN A 186 8.71 20.08 2.29
C ASN A 186 7.62 19.59 3.25
N LEU A 187 7.92 19.65 4.54
CA LEU A 187 6.99 19.30 5.61
C LEU A 187 6.59 20.58 6.37
N TYR A 188 5.32 20.77 6.52
CA TYR A 188 4.72 21.93 7.20
C TYR A 188 3.75 21.48 8.28
N ASP A 189 3.56 22.37 9.26
CA ASP A 189 2.54 22.21 10.27
C ASP A 189 1.14 22.41 9.66
N LEU A 190 0.24 21.46 9.85
CA LEU A 190 -1.14 21.56 9.37
C LEU A 190 -1.93 22.69 10.05
N ASP A 191 -1.47 23.17 11.21
CA ASP A 191 -2.05 24.30 11.90
C ASP A 191 -1.62 25.66 11.32
N ASP A 192 -0.57 25.70 10.50
CA ASP A 192 -0.22 26.89 9.70
C ASP A 192 -1.17 27.03 8.50
N LYS A 193 -2.35 27.59 8.77
CA LYS A 193 -3.41 27.72 7.75
C LYS A 193 -3.06 28.70 6.63
N ASP A 194 -2.19 29.66 6.89
CA ASP A 194 -1.78 30.63 5.87
C ASP A 194 -0.81 29.97 4.90
N LYS A 195 0.16 29.20 5.41
CA LYS A 195 1.04 28.40 4.55
C LYS A 195 0.27 27.34 3.78
N LEU A 196 -0.71 26.68 4.39
CA LEU A 196 -1.55 25.70 3.68
C LEU A 196 -2.32 26.36 2.52
N ARG A 197 -2.89 27.54 2.71
CA ARG A 197 -3.59 28.28 1.62
C ARG A 197 -2.64 28.68 0.51
N GLU A 198 -1.44 29.16 0.84
CA GLU A 198 -0.40 29.49 -0.13
C GLU A 198 -0.05 28.28 -0.98
N GLU A 199 0.24 27.13 -0.36
CA GLU A 199 0.65 25.91 -1.04
C GLU A 199 -0.48 25.31 -1.88
N ILE A 200 -1.75 25.38 -1.43
CA ILE A 200 -2.90 24.95 -2.22
C ILE A 200 -3.10 25.87 -3.43
N ALA A 201 -2.92 27.19 -3.28
CA ALA A 201 -3.04 28.13 -4.39
C ALA A 201 -1.93 27.95 -5.44
N ALA A 202 -0.77 27.39 -5.05
CA ALA A 202 0.36 27.16 -5.93
C ALA A 202 0.28 25.86 -6.74
N VAL A 203 -0.69 24.96 -6.45
CA VAL A 203 -0.86 23.71 -7.20
C VAL A 203 -1.78 23.88 -8.40
N SER A 204 -1.48 23.17 -9.49
CA SER A 204 -2.30 23.20 -10.71
C SER A 204 -3.60 22.40 -10.59
N TYR A 205 -3.75 21.56 -9.55
CA TYR A 205 -4.95 20.77 -9.25
C TYR A 205 -5.14 20.64 -7.75
N THR A 206 -6.32 21.03 -7.27
CA THR A 206 -6.74 20.82 -5.88
C THR A 206 -7.56 19.53 -5.83
N HIS A 207 -7.09 18.52 -5.15
CA HIS A 207 -7.86 17.58 -4.31
C HIS A 207 -6.96 16.51 -3.75
N LEU A 208 -6.94 16.39 -2.43
CA LEU A 208 -6.83 15.09 -1.77
C LEU A 208 -6.87 15.22 -0.26
N ARG A 209 -7.91 14.67 0.29
CA ARG A 209 -7.97 14.28 1.69
C ARG A 209 -7.71 12.78 1.73
N ALA A 210 -6.59 12.36 2.31
CA ALA A 210 -6.45 10.98 2.74
C ALA A 210 -7.41 10.78 3.93
N HIS A 211 -8.55 10.14 3.70
CA HIS A 211 -9.40 9.67 4.78
C HIS A 211 -8.75 8.42 5.35
N GLU A 212 -8.35 8.49 6.63
CA GLU A 212 -8.21 7.29 7.42
C GLU A 212 -9.60 6.64 7.49
N THR A 213 -9.75 5.50 6.84
CA THR A 213 -10.88 4.62 7.11
C THR A 213 -10.62 3.96 8.47
N LEU A 214 -11.49 4.25 9.39
CA LEU A 214 -11.62 3.61 10.70
C LEU A 214 -11.78 2.09 10.55
#